data_3790a4b0789c34f3e7fb96d77ba335dc
#
_entry.id   3790a4b0789c34f3e7fb96d77ba335dc
#
_cell.length_a   1.000
_cell.length_b   1.000
_cell.length_c   1.000
_cell.angle_alpha   90.00
_cell.angle_beta   90.00
_cell.angle_gamma   90.00
#
_symmetry.space_group_name_H-M   'P 1'
#
loop_
_entity.id
_entity.type
_entity.pdbx_description
1 polymer ?
#
loop_
_entity_poly.entity_id
_entity_poly.type
_entity_poly.pdbx_seq_one_letter_code
_entity_poly.pdbx_strand_id
1 'polypeptide(L)'
;MGNNEMMAMANAREIEKLPYETLKALFPSVRYMVQGEKWHRKFIGHRINEITGKEETYAAGEWRADLNGKSFDNPLMAHLWAEMNYSKGHFKVYAFVPELHASARFVNE
;
A
#
# COMPACT_ATOMS: atom_id res chain seq x y z
N MET A 1 14.86 -1.89 -25.32
CA MET A 1 15.17 -2.04 -23.90
C MET A 1 13.98 -1.77 -23.01
N GLY A 2 13.36 -0.59 -23.11
CA GLY A 2 12.18 -0.27 -22.28
C GLY A 2 11.01 -1.23 -22.44
N ASN A 3 10.79 -1.77 -23.64
CA ASN A 3 9.67 -2.70 -23.88
C ASN A 3 9.80 -4.01 -23.09
N ASN A 4 11.01 -4.58 -23.03
CA ASN A 4 11.22 -5.82 -22.29
C ASN A 4 11.07 -5.63 -20.79
N GLU A 5 11.55 -4.51 -20.27
CA GLU A 5 11.37 -4.13 -18.88
C GLU A 5 9.89 -3.95 -18.53
N MET A 6 9.15 -3.22 -19.38
CA MET A 6 7.73 -3.00 -19.18
C MET A 6 6.95 -4.31 -19.21
N MET A 7 7.28 -5.22 -20.12
CA MET A 7 6.65 -6.55 -20.19
C MET A 7 6.94 -7.39 -18.95
N ALA A 8 8.19 -7.38 -18.47
CA ALA A 8 8.56 -8.10 -17.26
C ALA A 8 7.78 -7.59 -16.05
N MET A 9 7.65 -6.27 -15.90
CA MET A 9 6.90 -5.66 -14.83
C MET A 9 5.40 -5.94 -14.93
N ALA A 10 4.84 -5.90 -16.14
CA ALA A 10 3.43 -6.22 -16.37
C ALA A 10 3.13 -7.67 -16.01
N ASN A 11 4.00 -8.60 -16.40
CA ASN A 11 3.87 -10.01 -16.07
C ASN A 11 3.97 -10.25 -14.57
N ALA A 12 4.89 -9.56 -13.90
CA ALA A 12 5.03 -9.64 -12.45
C ALA A 12 3.74 -9.19 -11.75
N ARG A 13 3.14 -8.09 -12.18
CA ARG A 13 1.88 -7.59 -11.60
C ARG A 13 0.73 -8.58 -11.81
N GLU A 14 0.63 -9.17 -12.98
CA GLU A 14 -0.41 -10.17 -13.26
C GLU A 14 -0.22 -11.42 -12.41
N ILE A 15 1.01 -11.89 -12.25
CA ILE A 15 1.32 -13.05 -11.42
C ILE A 15 1.03 -12.77 -9.95
N GLU A 16 1.37 -11.59 -9.45
CA GLU A 16 1.10 -11.20 -8.07
C GLU A 16 -0.38 -11.10 -7.72
N LYS A 17 -1.26 -11.02 -8.71
CA LYS A 17 -2.72 -11.06 -8.51
C LYS A 17 -3.29 -12.46 -8.36
N LEU A 18 -2.50 -13.50 -8.59
CA LEU A 18 -2.95 -14.88 -8.43
C LEU A 18 -3.36 -15.19 -6.99
N PRO A 19 -4.22 -16.19 -6.78
CA PRO A 19 -4.58 -16.62 -5.43
C PRO A 19 -3.38 -17.01 -4.60
N TYR A 20 -3.48 -16.82 -3.30
CA TYR A 20 -2.39 -17.10 -2.35
C TYR A 20 -1.78 -18.50 -2.52
N GLU A 21 -2.63 -19.52 -2.61
CA GLU A 21 -2.17 -20.91 -2.71
C GLU A 21 -1.35 -21.14 -3.97
N THR A 22 -1.77 -20.54 -5.09
CA THR A 22 -1.06 -20.62 -6.36
C THR A 22 0.29 -19.91 -6.27
N LEU A 23 0.31 -18.69 -5.73
CA LEU A 23 1.55 -17.93 -5.54
C LEU A 23 2.51 -18.66 -4.63
N LYS A 24 2.04 -19.20 -3.52
CA LYS A 24 2.88 -19.91 -2.56
C LYS A 24 3.48 -21.18 -3.16
N ALA A 25 2.72 -21.88 -4.01
CA ALA A 25 3.21 -23.07 -4.70
C ALA A 25 4.28 -22.74 -5.74
N LEU A 26 4.07 -21.67 -6.52
CA LEU A 26 5.00 -21.26 -7.58
C LEU A 26 6.23 -20.52 -7.03
N PHE A 27 6.00 -19.68 -6.02
CA PHE A 27 7.04 -18.82 -5.45
C PHE A 27 6.98 -18.90 -3.92
N PRO A 28 7.64 -19.91 -3.32
CA PRO A 28 7.61 -20.11 -1.86
C PRO A 28 8.10 -18.92 -1.04
N SER A 29 8.87 -18.02 -1.66
CA SER A 29 9.40 -16.82 -1.01
C SER A 29 8.43 -15.63 -1.07
N VAL A 30 7.21 -15.81 -1.59
CA VAL A 30 6.23 -14.72 -1.65
C VAL A 30 5.97 -14.14 -0.27
N ARG A 31 5.93 -12.81 -0.21
CA ARG A 31 5.59 -12.07 1.00
C ARG A 31 4.40 -11.17 0.73
N TYR A 32 3.65 -10.87 1.78
CA TYR A 32 2.53 -9.96 1.70
C TYR A 32 2.87 -8.70 2.49
N MET A 33 2.72 -7.57 1.84
CA MET A 33 3.11 -6.28 2.37
C MET A 33 1.90 -5.37 2.44
N VAL A 34 1.98 -4.38 3.31
CA VAL A 34 0.90 -3.41 3.51
C VAL A 34 1.41 -2.05 3.06
N GLN A 35 0.67 -1.44 2.16
CA GLN A 35 0.84 -0.04 1.79
C GLN A 35 -0.28 0.75 2.46
N GLY A 36 0.09 1.50 3.49
CA GLY A 36 -0.87 2.27 4.26
C GLY A 36 -0.54 3.76 4.25
N GLU A 37 -1.49 4.54 4.68
CA GLU A 37 -1.33 5.97 4.85
C GLU A 37 -1.93 6.42 6.17
N LYS A 38 -1.34 7.46 6.76
CA LYS A 38 -1.78 8.05 8.02
C LYS A 38 -2.10 9.51 7.85
N TRP A 39 -3.07 9.96 8.63
CA TRP A 39 -3.46 11.37 8.65
C TRP A 39 -2.42 12.18 9.40
N HIS A 40 -1.91 13.21 8.74
CA HIS A 40 -1.00 14.19 9.34
C HIS A 40 -1.72 15.54 9.44
N ARG A 41 -2.02 15.94 10.66
CA ARG A 41 -2.66 17.22 10.92
C ARG A 41 -1.63 18.33 10.83
N LYS A 42 -1.91 19.34 9.99
CA LYS A 42 -1.04 20.50 9.81
C LYS A 42 -1.35 21.60 10.82
N PHE A 43 -2.64 21.92 10.98
CA PHE A 43 -3.07 22.92 11.94
C PHE A 43 -4.54 22.77 12.28
N ILE A 44 -4.95 23.41 13.38
CA ILE A 44 -6.34 23.58 13.75
C ILE A 44 -6.63 25.08 13.57
N GLY A 45 -7.65 25.39 12.78
CA GLY A 45 -8.08 26.74 12.51
C GLY A 45 -9.45 27.01 13.11
N HIS A 46 -9.79 28.28 13.19
CA HIS A 46 -11.09 28.76 13.65
C HIS A 46 -11.66 29.69 12.60
N ARG A 47 -12.97 29.59 12.39
CA ARG A 47 -13.69 30.49 11.48
C ARG A 47 -15.07 30.77 12.03
N ILE A 48 -15.67 31.87 11.59
CA ILE A 48 -17.02 32.21 11.95
C ILE A 48 -17.95 31.78 10.79
N ASN A 49 -18.96 30.97 11.14
CA ASN A 49 -20.00 30.60 10.19
C ASN A 49 -20.87 31.81 9.91
N GLU A 50 -20.90 32.31 8.69
CA GLU A 50 -21.60 33.50 8.29
C GLU A 50 -23.12 33.35 8.42
N ILE A 51 -23.66 32.14 8.37
CA ILE A 51 -25.07 31.86 8.47
C ILE A 51 -25.53 31.85 9.92
N THR A 52 -24.78 31.19 10.81
CA THR A 52 -25.14 31.03 12.23
C THR A 52 -24.51 32.06 13.16
N GLY A 53 -23.45 32.73 12.71
CA GLY A 53 -22.65 33.64 13.51
C GLY A 53 -21.79 32.97 14.59
N LYS A 54 -21.76 31.64 14.60
CA LYS A 54 -21.02 30.89 15.60
C LYS A 54 -19.59 30.59 15.12
N GLU A 55 -18.67 30.56 16.07
CA GLU A 55 -17.30 30.16 15.81
C GLU A 55 -17.23 28.64 15.62
N GLU A 56 -16.57 28.21 14.55
CA GLU A 56 -16.34 26.80 14.23
C GLU A 56 -14.85 26.51 14.20
N THR A 57 -14.49 25.34 14.71
CA THR A 57 -13.12 24.83 14.66
C THR A 57 -13.00 23.86 13.49
N TYR A 58 -11.91 23.96 12.74
CA TYR A 58 -11.62 23.01 11.67
C TYR A 58 -10.16 22.56 11.73
N ALA A 59 -9.90 21.34 11.27
CA ALA A 59 -8.56 20.79 11.17
C ALA A 59 -8.17 20.66 9.71
N ALA A 60 -6.98 21.13 9.38
CA ALA A 60 -6.38 20.93 8.06
C ALA A 60 -5.24 19.94 8.17
N GLY A 61 -5.15 19.05 7.20
CA GLY A 61 -4.10 18.03 7.17
C GLY A 61 -4.12 17.29 5.86
N GLU A 62 -3.35 16.20 5.81
CA GLU A 62 -3.26 15.36 4.62
C GLU A 62 -2.96 13.91 5.00
N TRP A 63 -3.36 13.00 4.12
CA TRP A 63 -2.96 11.61 4.21
C TRP A 63 -1.57 11.44 3.62
N ARG A 64 -0.67 10.78 4.35
CA ARG A 64 0.70 10.52 3.91
C ARG A 64 0.99 9.04 3.96
N ALA A 65 1.74 8.57 2.98
CA ALA A 65 2.23 7.20 2.97
C ALA A 65 3.03 6.89 4.23
N ASP A 66 2.77 5.73 4.82
CA ASP A 66 3.47 5.27 6.00
C ASP A 66 4.36 4.09 5.64
N LEU A 67 5.67 4.26 5.82
CA LEU A 67 6.65 3.22 5.54
C LEU A 67 6.79 2.32 6.77
N ASN A 68 5.98 1.27 6.82
CA ASN A 68 5.95 0.39 7.98
C ASN A 68 7.00 -0.73 7.99
N GLY A 69 7.52 -1.11 6.83
CA GLY A 69 8.53 -2.16 6.71
C GLY A 69 8.06 -3.56 7.06
N LYS A 70 6.77 -3.76 7.27
CA LYS A 70 6.22 -5.07 7.64
C LYS A 70 5.98 -5.96 6.43
N SER A 71 6.23 -7.26 6.61
CA SER A 71 5.88 -8.27 5.62
C SER A 71 5.40 -9.53 6.34
N PHE A 72 4.57 -10.29 5.64
CA PHE A 72 3.87 -11.45 6.21
C PHE A 72 3.91 -12.62 5.23
N ASP A 73 3.87 -13.83 5.75
CA ASP A 73 3.80 -15.05 4.93
C ASP A 73 2.42 -15.27 4.32
N ASN A 74 1.42 -14.63 4.87
CA ASN A 74 0.01 -14.91 4.58
C ASN A 74 -0.75 -13.60 4.41
N PRO A 75 -1.59 -13.47 3.38
CA PRO A 75 -2.35 -12.23 3.14
C PRO A 75 -3.35 -11.92 4.26
N LEU A 76 -3.92 -12.94 4.90
CA LEU A 76 -4.86 -12.73 6.01
C LEU A 76 -4.16 -12.05 7.19
N MET A 77 -2.95 -12.49 7.53
CA MET A 77 -2.16 -11.88 8.60
C MET A 77 -1.81 -10.43 8.27
N ALA A 78 -1.43 -10.16 7.03
CA ALA A 78 -1.16 -8.80 6.57
C ALA A 78 -2.40 -7.92 6.70
N HIS A 79 -3.55 -8.43 6.29
CA HIS A 79 -4.81 -7.69 6.35
C HIS A 79 -5.23 -7.39 7.80
N LEU A 80 -5.13 -8.36 8.68
CA LEU A 80 -5.46 -8.17 10.10
C LEU A 80 -4.55 -7.12 10.74
N TRP A 81 -3.26 -7.19 10.47
CA TRP A 81 -2.32 -6.19 10.96
C TRP A 81 -2.66 -4.79 10.44
N ALA A 82 -3.00 -4.70 9.15
CA ALA A 82 -3.36 -3.43 8.52
C ALA A 82 -4.63 -2.84 9.15
N GLU A 83 -5.66 -3.65 9.40
CA GLU A 83 -6.88 -3.19 10.06
C GLU A 83 -6.63 -2.64 11.45
N MET A 84 -5.63 -3.18 12.16
CA MET A 84 -5.27 -2.71 13.50
C MET A 84 -4.46 -1.40 13.48
N ASN A 85 -3.81 -1.08 12.38
CA ASN A 85 -2.87 0.03 12.32
C ASN A 85 -3.31 1.18 11.40
N TYR A 86 -4.26 0.96 10.51
CA TYR A 86 -4.71 1.95 9.52
C TYR A 86 -6.22 2.07 9.50
N SER A 87 -6.71 3.22 9.10
CA SER A 87 -8.13 3.47 8.92
C SER A 87 -8.66 2.74 7.69
N LYS A 88 -9.92 2.33 7.75
CA LYS A 88 -10.59 1.67 6.62
C LYS A 88 -10.49 2.52 5.36
N GLY A 89 -10.10 1.89 4.26
CA GLY A 89 -9.90 2.56 2.98
C GLY A 89 -8.56 3.26 2.81
N HIS A 90 -7.69 3.22 3.84
CA HIS A 90 -6.38 3.88 3.84
C HIS A 90 -5.23 2.89 3.90
N PHE A 91 -5.45 1.68 3.43
CA PHE A 91 -4.40 0.69 3.26
C PHE A 91 -4.75 -0.27 2.13
N LYS A 92 -3.71 -0.92 1.60
CA LYS A 92 -3.82 -2.01 0.63
C LYS A 92 -2.82 -3.09 1.00
N VAL A 93 -3.24 -4.35 0.83
CA VAL A 93 -2.36 -5.50 0.96
C VAL A 93 -1.99 -5.96 -0.44
N TYR A 94 -0.72 -6.20 -0.67
CA TYR A 94 -0.24 -6.67 -1.97
C TYR A 94 0.79 -7.77 -1.81
N ALA A 95 0.87 -8.64 -2.83
CA ALA A 95 1.87 -9.69 -2.87
C ALA A 95 3.19 -9.12 -3.42
N PHE A 96 4.29 -9.55 -2.82
CA PHE A 96 5.63 -9.24 -3.30
C PHE A 96 6.37 -10.55 -3.56
N VAL A 97 6.82 -10.74 -4.79
CA VAL A 97 7.55 -11.93 -5.21
C VAL A 97 8.97 -11.50 -5.57
N PRO A 98 9.95 -11.72 -4.68
CA PRO A 98 11.33 -11.24 -4.89
C PRO A 98 11.94 -11.69 -6.22
N GLU A 99 11.69 -12.92 -6.64
CA GLU A 99 12.24 -13.47 -7.88
C GLU A 99 11.80 -12.68 -9.11
N LEU A 100 10.55 -12.25 -9.14
CA LEU A 100 10.01 -11.46 -10.25
C LEU A 100 10.62 -10.06 -10.30
N HIS A 101 10.80 -9.45 -9.15
CA HIS A 101 11.41 -8.12 -9.04
C HIS A 101 12.90 -8.16 -9.41
N ALA A 102 13.61 -9.21 -9.02
CA ALA A 102 14.99 -9.42 -9.40
C ALA A 102 15.13 -9.58 -10.92
N SER A 103 14.23 -10.35 -11.55
CA SER A 103 14.21 -10.53 -13.01
C SER A 103 13.96 -9.19 -13.73
N ALA A 104 13.03 -8.38 -13.23
CA ALA A 104 12.76 -7.06 -13.79
C ALA A 104 13.99 -6.15 -13.72
N ARG A 105 14.75 -6.20 -12.64
CA ARG A 105 15.99 -5.44 -12.51
C ARG A 105 17.05 -5.89 -13.53
N PHE A 106 17.17 -7.17 -13.75
CA PHE A 106 18.10 -7.70 -14.75
C PHE A 106 17.79 -7.19 -16.15
N VAL A 107 16.54 -7.11 -16.50
CA VAL A 107 16.11 -6.57 -17.80
C VAL A 107 16.45 -5.08 -17.91
N ASN A 108 16.53 -4.38 -16.79
CA ASN A 108 16.80 -2.95 -16.72
C ASN A 108 18.32 -2.62 -16.84
N GLU A 109 19.15 -3.59 -16.68
CA GLU A 109 20.58 -3.46 -16.88
C GLU A 109 20.97 -3.71 -18.35
#